data_500e0560ad3799b49a28b38d6587199d
#
_entry.id   500e0560ad3799b49a28b38d6587199d
#
_cell.length_a   1.000
_cell.length_b   1.000
_cell.length_c   1.000
_cell.angle_alpha   90.00
_cell.angle_beta   90.00
_cell.angle_gamma   90.00
#
_symmetry.space_group_name_H-M   'P 1'
#
loop_
_entity.id
_entity.type
_entity.pdbx_description
1 polymer ?
#
loop_
_entity_poly.entity_id
_entity_poly.type
_entity_poly.pdbx_seq_one_letter_code
_entity_poly.pdbx_strand_id
1 'polypeptide(L)'
;ATMVTAGVYMIGRMNGLFAMAPATMMTVAIVGAATAFFAATIGLAQNDIKRVLAYSTVSQLGYMFLAMGVGAFSAGIFHLMTHAFFKACLFLGSGSVIHGMHHGYHHAHLHDDPQDMRNMGGLRKKMPITFITFLVSTIAIAGIPLFSGFFSKDEILWWSFGSNRGHWLLWLVGAAAALMTAFYMFRLVFMTFFGEQKTDPRAKDHIPESPLTITIPLMVLGLLAVVGGYIGVPAILGGANHFHHWLEPVFGASLKLNQIEAHGSHATEYMLMGVSVAVAIIGIFGAWFMYIKNPELPAKFTAKFAGAYRVIYNKWYVDELYD
;
A
#
# COMPACT_ATOMS: atom_id res chain seq x y z
N ALA A 1 4.78 11.26 3.18
CA ALA A 1 4.95 10.43 1.98
C ALA A 1 6.00 11.04 1.04
N THR A 2 5.91 12.31 0.72
CA THR A 2 6.77 12.96 -0.30
C THR A 2 8.25 13.03 0.07
N MET A 3 8.61 13.38 1.31
CA MET A 3 10.02 13.52 1.73
C MET A 3 10.81 12.21 1.61
N VAL A 4 10.22 11.10 2.03
CA VAL A 4 10.92 9.79 2.03
C VAL A 4 11.13 9.26 0.61
N THR A 5 10.29 9.64 -0.35
CA THR A 5 10.48 9.28 -1.76
C THR A 5 11.73 9.91 -2.36
N ALA A 6 12.26 10.99 -1.77
CA ALA A 6 13.53 11.57 -2.17
C ALA A 6 14.70 10.58 -2.07
N GLY A 7 14.69 9.69 -1.06
CA GLY A 7 15.70 8.63 -0.94
C GLY A 7 15.63 7.61 -2.07
N VAL A 8 14.42 7.21 -2.48
CA VAL A 8 14.21 6.32 -3.63
C VAL A 8 14.72 6.99 -4.92
N TYR A 9 14.35 8.26 -5.13
CA TYR A 9 14.83 9.05 -6.27
C TYR A 9 16.35 9.20 -6.25
N MET A 10 16.96 9.47 -5.10
CA MET A 10 18.41 9.60 -4.93
C MET A 10 19.13 8.33 -5.41
N ILE A 11 18.71 7.15 -4.95
CA ILE A 11 19.32 5.88 -5.37
C ILE A 11 19.14 5.69 -6.88
N GLY A 12 17.95 5.94 -7.41
CA GLY A 12 17.69 5.89 -8.85
C GLY A 12 18.58 6.88 -9.62
N ARG A 13 18.77 8.10 -9.14
CA ARG A 13 19.62 9.10 -9.78
C ARG A 13 21.10 8.73 -9.77
N MET A 14 21.53 8.07 -8.69
CA MET A 14 22.91 7.61 -8.51
C MET A 14 23.06 6.11 -8.85
N ASN A 15 22.18 5.57 -9.70
CA ASN A 15 22.16 4.14 -10.04
C ASN A 15 23.51 3.57 -10.45
N GLY A 16 24.31 4.32 -11.20
CA GLY A 16 25.65 3.90 -11.63
C GLY A 16 26.59 3.60 -10.47
N LEU A 17 26.58 4.44 -9.41
CA LEU A 17 27.40 4.21 -8.21
C LEU A 17 26.89 3.02 -7.39
N PHE A 18 25.57 2.95 -7.20
CA PHE A 18 24.95 1.84 -6.44
C PHE A 18 25.17 0.49 -7.16
N ALA A 19 25.02 0.45 -8.48
CA ALA A 19 25.22 -0.76 -9.29
C ALA A 19 26.63 -1.34 -9.15
N MET A 20 27.66 -0.48 -8.98
CA MET A 20 29.05 -0.90 -8.74
C MET A 20 29.31 -1.40 -7.31
N ALA A 21 28.37 -1.25 -6.38
CA ALA A 21 28.50 -1.61 -4.98
C ALA A 21 27.49 -2.71 -4.55
N PRO A 22 27.73 -4.00 -4.90
CA PRO A 22 26.79 -5.09 -4.63
C PRO A 22 26.37 -5.23 -3.18
N ALA A 23 27.30 -5.05 -2.24
CA ALA A 23 27.03 -5.14 -0.80
C ALA A 23 26.06 -4.02 -0.34
N THR A 24 26.23 -2.81 -0.87
CA THR A 24 25.34 -1.68 -0.57
C THR A 24 23.95 -1.93 -1.16
N MET A 25 23.85 -2.43 -2.39
CA MET A 25 22.56 -2.80 -2.98
C MET A 25 21.85 -3.86 -2.17
N MET A 26 22.55 -4.92 -1.77
CA MET A 26 21.96 -5.97 -0.91
C MET A 26 21.49 -5.40 0.43
N THR A 27 22.24 -4.49 1.05
CA THR A 27 21.82 -3.80 2.28
C THR A 27 20.53 -3.01 2.05
N VAL A 28 20.44 -2.25 0.96
CA VAL A 28 19.23 -1.50 0.59
C VAL A 28 18.04 -2.45 0.37
N ALA A 29 18.25 -3.59 -0.30
CA ALA A 29 17.20 -4.58 -0.53
C ALA A 29 16.68 -5.19 0.79
N ILE A 30 17.58 -5.57 1.68
CA ILE A 30 17.23 -6.17 2.98
C ILE A 30 16.49 -5.16 3.85
N VAL A 31 17.01 -3.94 3.98
CA VAL A 31 16.37 -2.86 4.76
C VAL A 31 15.00 -2.52 4.15
N GLY A 32 14.91 -2.46 2.81
CA GLY A 32 13.65 -2.23 2.10
C GLY A 32 12.61 -3.31 2.40
N ALA A 33 12.97 -4.58 2.26
CA ALA A 33 12.09 -5.71 2.55
C ALA A 33 11.67 -5.75 4.04
N ALA A 34 12.62 -5.55 4.95
CA ALA A 34 12.35 -5.49 6.39
C ALA A 34 11.40 -4.35 6.73
N THR A 35 11.60 -3.17 6.15
CA THR A 35 10.72 -2.00 6.33
C THR A 35 9.31 -2.28 5.80
N ALA A 36 9.20 -2.90 4.61
CA ALA A 36 7.90 -3.25 4.04
C ALA A 36 7.10 -4.17 4.98
N PHE A 37 7.75 -5.20 5.49
CA PHE A 37 7.14 -6.15 6.42
C PHE A 37 6.81 -5.53 7.78
N PHE A 38 7.78 -4.86 8.40
CA PHE A 38 7.64 -4.22 9.70
C PHE A 38 6.48 -3.22 9.73
N ALA A 39 6.44 -2.30 8.78
CA ALA A 39 5.37 -1.30 8.71
C ALA A 39 4.00 -1.94 8.41
N ALA A 40 3.95 -3.02 7.61
CA ALA A 40 2.72 -3.75 7.37
C ALA A 40 2.17 -4.40 8.64
N THR A 41 3.02 -4.96 9.52
CA THR A 41 2.58 -5.51 10.81
C THR A 41 1.91 -4.44 11.67
N ILE A 42 2.46 -3.23 11.75
CA ILE A 42 1.89 -2.12 12.51
C ILE A 42 0.51 -1.72 11.92
N GLY A 43 0.41 -1.66 10.59
CA GLY A 43 -0.85 -1.36 9.89
C GLY A 43 -2.01 -2.30 10.25
N LEU A 44 -1.72 -3.57 10.58
CA LEU A 44 -2.72 -4.55 11.01
C LEU A 44 -3.44 -4.17 12.31
N ALA A 45 -2.75 -3.49 13.24
CA ALA A 45 -3.24 -3.26 14.59
C ALA A 45 -3.77 -1.83 14.81
N GLN A 46 -3.38 -0.84 14.01
CA GLN A 46 -3.80 0.55 14.21
C GLN A 46 -5.30 0.74 13.99
N ASN A 47 -5.93 1.59 14.82
CA ASN A 47 -7.36 1.91 14.74
C ASN A 47 -7.63 3.32 14.20
N ASP A 48 -6.62 4.17 14.12
CA ASP A 48 -6.67 5.49 13.51
C ASP A 48 -6.50 5.37 12.00
N ILE A 49 -7.46 5.90 11.22
CA ILE A 49 -7.47 5.83 9.75
C ILE A 49 -6.21 6.42 9.12
N LYS A 50 -5.71 7.55 9.65
CA LYS A 50 -4.48 8.19 9.17
C LYS A 50 -3.23 7.37 9.52
N ARG A 51 -3.18 6.78 10.72
CA ARG A 51 -2.05 5.94 11.13
C ARG A 51 -1.95 4.68 10.28
N VAL A 52 -3.06 4.00 9.98
CA VAL A 52 -3.05 2.86 9.05
C VAL A 52 -2.47 3.27 7.70
N LEU A 53 -2.91 4.40 7.14
CA LEU A 53 -2.41 4.90 5.85
C LEU A 53 -0.94 5.34 5.92
N ALA A 54 -0.49 5.91 7.05
CA ALA A 54 0.91 6.28 7.24
C ALA A 54 1.82 5.04 7.23
N TYR A 55 1.52 4.02 8.03
CA TYR A 55 2.30 2.78 8.03
C TYR A 55 2.18 2.01 6.71
N SER A 56 1.03 2.09 6.06
CA SER A 56 0.88 1.60 4.69
C SER A 56 1.83 2.34 3.72
N THR A 57 2.06 3.65 3.90
CA THR A 57 3.04 4.39 3.09
C THR A 57 4.45 3.92 3.35
N VAL A 58 4.85 3.78 4.63
CA VAL A 58 6.18 3.27 5.00
C VAL A 58 6.41 1.88 4.39
N SER A 59 5.39 1.01 4.43
CA SER A 59 5.47 -0.32 3.81
C SER A 59 5.69 -0.25 2.30
N GLN A 60 4.97 0.62 1.56
CA GLN A 60 5.16 0.76 0.10
C GLN A 60 6.53 1.37 -0.24
N LEU A 61 7.03 2.30 0.57
CA LEU A 61 8.40 2.80 0.42
C LEU A 61 9.43 1.68 0.61
N GLY A 62 9.20 0.77 1.55
CA GLY A 62 10.00 -0.44 1.70
C GLY A 62 10.09 -1.25 0.40
N TYR A 63 8.99 -1.42 -0.33
CA TYR A 63 9.01 -2.06 -1.66
C TYR A 63 9.83 -1.28 -2.69
N MET A 64 9.76 0.05 -2.67
CA MET A 64 10.55 0.86 -3.59
C MET A 64 12.05 0.72 -3.31
N PHE A 65 12.45 0.72 -2.03
CA PHE A 65 13.85 0.47 -1.65
C PHE A 65 14.27 -0.97 -1.97
N LEU A 66 13.41 -1.94 -1.76
CA LEU A 66 13.65 -3.33 -2.21
C LEU A 66 13.92 -3.37 -3.70
N ALA A 67 13.09 -2.71 -4.52
CA ALA A 67 13.29 -2.62 -5.97
C ALA A 67 14.65 -2.00 -6.32
N MET A 68 14.99 -0.87 -5.69
CA MET A 68 16.30 -0.23 -5.89
C MET A 68 17.45 -1.17 -5.56
N GLY A 69 17.35 -1.90 -4.44
CA GLY A 69 18.39 -2.80 -3.94
C GLY A 69 18.62 -4.04 -4.83
N VAL A 70 17.57 -4.53 -5.50
CA VAL A 70 17.68 -5.67 -6.43
C VAL A 70 17.97 -5.25 -7.89
N GLY A 71 18.13 -3.95 -8.15
CA GLY A 71 18.43 -3.41 -9.48
C GLY A 71 17.20 -3.13 -10.35
N ALA A 72 16.00 -3.29 -9.83
CA ALA A 72 14.74 -2.97 -10.52
C ALA A 72 14.44 -1.46 -10.47
N PHE A 73 15.40 -0.62 -10.91
CA PHE A 73 15.31 0.84 -10.79
C PHE A 73 14.05 1.40 -11.45
N SER A 74 13.76 0.97 -12.68
CA SER A 74 12.57 1.41 -13.43
C SER A 74 11.29 1.01 -12.70
N ALA A 75 11.21 -0.22 -12.19
CA ALA A 75 10.04 -0.71 -11.43
C ALA A 75 9.84 0.07 -10.12
N GLY A 76 10.93 0.41 -9.42
CA GLY A 76 10.87 1.23 -8.22
C GLY A 76 10.32 2.63 -8.47
N ILE A 77 10.78 3.31 -9.55
CA ILE A 77 10.26 4.63 -9.95
C ILE A 77 8.83 4.52 -10.50
N PHE A 78 8.51 3.45 -11.22
CA PHE A 78 7.14 3.20 -11.67
C PHE A 78 6.17 3.02 -10.49
N HIS A 79 6.60 2.25 -9.49
CA HIS A 79 5.80 2.10 -8.26
C HIS A 79 5.68 3.41 -7.47
N LEU A 80 6.71 4.25 -7.47
CA LEU A 80 6.65 5.59 -6.86
C LEU A 80 5.57 6.44 -7.54
N MET A 81 5.49 6.43 -8.86
CA MET A 81 4.48 7.19 -9.61
C MET A 81 3.06 6.66 -9.35
N THR A 82 2.82 5.36 -9.49
CA THR A 82 1.50 4.77 -9.24
C THR A 82 1.08 4.93 -7.79
N HIS A 83 2.03 4.80 -6.86
CA HIS A 83 1.84 5.05 -5.44
C HIS A 83 1.39 6.48 -5.15
N ALA A 84 1.95 7.48 -5.85
CA ALA A 84 1.53 8.87 -5.68
C ALA A 84 0.03 9.03 -5.95
N PHE A 85 -0.50 8.41 -7.00
CA PHE A 85 -1.93 8.50 -7.35
C PHE A 85 -2.83 7.87 -6.29
N PHE A 86 -2.66 6.58 -6.02
CA PHE A 86 -3.56 5.92 -5.08
C PHE A 86 -3.33 6.36 -3.63
N LYS A 87 -2.11 6.76 -3.23
CA LYS A 87 -1.86 7.25 -1.87
C LYS A 87 -2.42 8.64 -1.64
N ALA A 88 -2.25 9.56 -2.59
CA ALA A 88 -2.87 10.88 -2.48
C ALA A 88 -4.40 10.75 -2.38
N CYS A 89 -5.00 9.86 -3.20
CA CYS A 89 -6.43 9.58 -3.12
C CYS A 89 -6.85 9.03 -1.75
N LEU A 90 -6.11 8.06 -1.19
CA LEU A 90 -6.40 7.47 0.11
C LEU A 90 -6.28 8.48 1.26
N PHE A 91 -5.22 9.30 1.28
CA PHE A 91 -5.04 10.31 2.31
C PHE A 91 -6.06 11.45 2.20
N LEU A 92 -6.34 11.93 1.00
CA LEU A 92 -7.37 12.94 0.79
C LEU A 92 -8.76 12.38 1.12
N GLY A 93 -9.02 11.11 0.75
CA GLY A 93 -10.24 10.40 1.09
C GLY A 93 -10.40 10.17 2.60
N SER A 94 -9.32 9.86 3.32
CA SER A 94 -9.36 9.81 4.79
C SER A 94 -9.65 11.18 5.40
N GLY A 95 -9.09 12.25 4.82
CA GLY A 95 -9.41 13.62 5.19
C GLY A 95 -10.88 13.95 4.98
N SER A 96 -11.46 13.49 3.87
CA SER A 96 -12.90 13.61 3.59
C SER A 96 -13.75 12.90 4.64
N VAL A 97 -13.41 11.65 5.01
CA VAL A 97 -14.12 10.90 6.06
C VAL A 97 -14.04 11.64 7.39
N ILE A 98 -12.84 12.07 7.80
CA ILE A 98 -12.63 12.80 9.06
C ILE A 98 -13.41 14.11 9.07
N HIS A 99 -13.44 14.85 7.96
CA HIS A 99 -14.21 16.07 7.83
C HIS A 99 -15.71 15.81 8.05
N GLY A 100 -16.27 14.78 7.41
CA GLY A 100 -17.67 14.39 7.62
C GLY A 100 -17.97 13.95 9.05
N MET A 101 -17.11 13.12 9.65
CA MET A 101 -17.24 12.69 11.05
C MET A 101 -17.16 13.85 12.02
N HIS A 102 -16.18 14.74 11.83
CA HIS A 102 -16.02 15.94 12.65
C HIS A 102 -17.25 16.86 12.57
N HIS A 103 -17.81 17.06 11.37
CA HIS A 103 -19.05 17.83 11.18
C HIS A 103 -20.22 17.21 11.96
N GLY A 104 -20.39 15.88 11.88
CA GLY A 104 -21.42 15.19 12.67
C GLY A 104 -21.24 15.34 14.16
N TYR A 105 -20.02 15.14 14.68
CA TYR A 105 -19.72 15.29 16.11
C TYR A 105 -19.90 16.73 16.60
N HIS A 106 -19.45 17.72 15.85
CA HIS A 106 -19.61 19.13 16.18
C HIS A 106 -21.09 19.51 16.29
N HIS A 107 -21.93 19.06 15.35
CA HIS A 107 -23.36 19.31 15.36
C HIS A 107 -24.05 18.67 16.57
N ALA A 108 -23.58 17.53 17.00
CA ALA A 108 -24.11 16.80 18.15
C ALA A 108 -23.49 17.20 19.50
N HIS A 109 -22.57 18.17 19.52
CA HIS A 109 -21.78 18.59 20.69
C HIS A 109 -21.03 17.41 21.34
N LEU A 110 -20.46 16.53 20.53
CA LEU A 110 -19.66 15.39 20.96
C LEU A 110 -18.17 15.67 20.77
N HIS A 111 -17.34 15.02 21.60
CA HIS A 111 -15.88 15.16 21.59
C HIS A 111 -15.15 13.87 21.22
N ASP A 112 -15.84 12.94 20.55
CA ASP A 112 -15.25 11.69 20.07
C ASP A 112 -14.19 11.96 19.00
N ASP A 113 -13.18 11.06 18.92
CA ASP A 113 -12.13 11.16 17.92
C ASP A 113 -12.67 10.81 16.52
N PRO A 114 -12.70 11.77 15.58
CA PRO A 114 -13.18 11.52 14.22
C PRO A 114 -12.23 10.67 13.36
N GLN A 115 -11.05 10.31 13.88
CA GLN A 115 -10.07 9.47 13.20
C GLN A 115 -10.21 7.98 13.59
N ASP A 116 -10.89 7.67 14.68
CA ASP A 116 -11.04 6.29 15.16
C ASP A 116 -12.04 5.51 14.33
N MET A 117 -11.54 4.52 13.58
CA MET A 117 -12.36 3.65 12.74
C MET A 117 -13.38 2.81 13.53
N ARG A 118 -13.17 2.63 14.84
CA ARG A 118 -14.08 1.85 15.70
C ARG A 118 -15.42 2.54 15.89
N ASN A 119 -15.44 3.88 15.74
CA ASN A 119 -16.62 4.73 15.85
C ASN A 119 -17.29 5.01 14.48
N MET A 120 -16.74 4.46 13.40
CA MET A 120 -17.28 4.61 12.04
C MET A 120 -18.22 3.45 11.68
N GLY A 121 -18.40 3.20 10.42
CA GLY A 121 -19.20 2.12 9.84
C GLY A 121 -20.35 2.65 8.99
N GLY A 122 -20.72 1.92 7.95
CA GLY A 122 -21.88 2.23 7.10
C GLY A 122 -21.80 3.53 6.29
N LEU A 123 -20.65 4.22 6.25
CA LEU A 123 -20.51 5.55 5.64
C LEU A 123 -20.67 5.57 4.12
N ARG A 124 -20.65 4.41 3.45
CA ARG A 124 -20.76 4.31 1.98
C ARG A 124 -22.03 4.97 1.39
N LYS A 125 -23.11 5.00 2.16
CA LYS A 125 -24.38 5.60 1.71
C LYS A 125 -24.40 7.12 1.86
N LYS A 126 -23.64 7.64 2.84
CA LYS A 126 -23.58 9.07 3.15
C LYS A 126 -22.48 9.78 2.37
N MET A 127 -21.39 9.05 2.08
CA MET A 127 -20.21 9.56 1.37
C MET A 127 -19.87 8.68 0.15
N PRO A 128 -20.77 8.58 -0.86
CA PRO A 128 -20.61 7.65 -1.97
C PRO A 128 -19.41 7.95 -2.86
N ILE A 129 -19.10 9.24 -3.13
CA ILE A 129 -17.95 9.62 -3.97
C ILE A 129 -16.64 9.30 -3.24
N THR A 130 -16.55 9.69 -1.97
CA THR A 130 -15.40 9.36 -1.12
C THR A 130 -15.22 7.84 -1.02
N PHE A 131 -16.30 7.08 -0.83
CA PHE A 131 -16.24 5.62 -0.76
C PHE A 131 -15.72 4.99 -2.04
N ILE A 132 -16.25 5.35 -3.21
CA ILE A 132 -15.87 4.73 -4.49
C ILE A 132 -14.39 5.03 -4.79
N THR A 133 -13.96 6.28 -4.66
CA THR A 133 -12.58 6.68 -4.93
C THR A 133 -11.58 6.05 -3.96
N PHE A 134 -11.97 5.94 -2.69
CA PHE A 134 -11.20 5.24 -1.67
C PHE A 134 -11.09 3.74 -1.96
N LEU A 135 -12.19 3.09 -2.33
CA LEU A 135 -12.22 1.67 -2.67
C LEU A 135 -11.34 1.36 -3.90
N VAL A 136 -11.47 2.15 -4.97
CA VAL A 136 -10.65 2.04 -6.19
C VAL A 136 -9.16 2.10 -5.85
N SER A 137 -8.76 3.08 -5.04
CA SER A 137 -7.37 3.24 -4.60
C SER A 137 -6.91 2.12 -3.65
N THR A 138 -7.82 1.57 -2.84
CA THR A 138 -7.56 0.39 -2.00
C THR A 138 -7.34 -0.87 -2.84
N ILE A 139 -8.11 -1.06 -3.90
CA ILE A 139 -7.92 -2.17 -4.85
C ILE A 139 -6.57 -2.03 -5.56
N ALA A 140 -6.22 -0.80 -5.96
CA ALA A 140 -4.94 -0.52 -6.60
C ALA A 140 -3.75 -0.87 -5.69
N ILE A 141 -3.71 -0.39 -4.45
CA ILE A 141 -2.60 -0.67 -3.53
C ILE A 141 -2.53 -2.15 -3.11
N ALA A 142 -3.66 -2.86 -3.08
CA ALA A 142 -3.69 -4.30 -2.81
C ALA A 142 -3.04 -5.11 -3.93
N GLY A 143 -2.86 -4.55 -5.13
CA GLY A 143 -2.24 -5.23 -6.26
C GLY A 143 -3.22 -6.15 -6.99
N ILE A 144 -4.47 -5.76 -7.09
CA ILE A 144 -5.47 -6.51 -7.88
C ILE A 144 -5.26 -6.21 -9.37
N PRO A 145 -5.33 -7.23 -10.25
CA PRO A 145 -5.18 -7.08 -11.70
C PRO A 145 -6.01 -5.94 -12.28
N LEU A 146 -5.51 -5.32 -13.34
CA LEU A 146 -6.08 -4.18 -14.05
C LEU A 146 -5.93 -2.82 -13.33
N PHE A 147 -5.48 -2.77 -12.10
CA PHE A 147 -5.20 -1.53 -11.40
C PHE A 147 -3.70 -1.21 -11.39
N SER A 148 -3.37 0.07 -11.26
CA SER A 148 -2.00 0.56 -11.42
C SER A 148 -0.97 -0.10 -10.48
N GLY A 149 -1.38 -0.39 -9.25
CA GLY A 149 -0.50 -1.01 -8.27
C GLY A 149 -0.17 -2.47 -8.56
N PHE A 150 -1.00 -3.19 -9.33
CA PHE A 150 -0.68 -4.54 -9.78
C PHE A 150 0.58 -4.56 -10.65
N PHE A 151 0.58 -3.81 -11.75
CA PHE A 151 1.69 -3.80 -12.69
C PHE A 151 3.01 -3.39 -12.04
N SER A 152 2.99 -2.37 -11.18
CA SER A 152 4.20 -1.86 -10.56
C SER A 152 4.72 -2.73 -9.40
N LYS A 153 3.83 -3.29 -8.57
CA LYS A 153 4.23 -4.12 -7.42
C LYS A 153 4.68 -5.52 -7.86
N ASP A 154 3.99 -6.10 -8.82
CA ASP A 154 4.32 -7.42 -9.32
C ASP A 154 5.69 -7.45 -10.00
N GLU A 155 6.04 -6.39 -10.75
CA GLU A 155 7.37 -6.23 -11.33
C GLU A 155 8.46 -6.15 -10.26
N ILE A 156 8.22 -5.45 -9.12
CA ILE A 156 9.15 -5.45 -7.98
C ILE A 156 9.33 -6.86 -7.41
N LEU A 157 8.25 -7.59 -7.23
CA LEU A 157 8.30 -8.94 -6.68
C LEU A 157 9.00 -9.90 -7.65
N TRP A 158 8.75 -9.79 -8.94
CA TRP A 158 9.47 -10.55 -9.96
C TRP A 158 10.98 -10.32 -9.89
N TRP A 159 11.43 -9.06 -9.88
CA TRP A 159 12.85 -8.74 -9.77
C TRP A 159 13.45 -9.18 -8.43
N SER A 160 12.69 -9.15 -7.35
CA SER A 160 13.15 -9.62 -6.04
C SER A 160 13.45 -11.11 -6.03
N PHE A 161 12.78 -11.90 -6.87
CA PHE A 161 13.01 -13.33 -7.05
C PHE A 161 14.05 -13.62 -8.14
N GLY A 162 13.87 -13.04 -9.33
CA GLY A 162 14.57 -13.41 -10.55
C GLY A 162 15.86 -12.65 -10.81
N SER A 163 16.11 -11.50 -10.16
CA SER A 163 17.34 -10.76 -10.33
C SER A 163 18.55 -11.51 -9.78
N ASN A 164 19.70 -11.39 -10.45
CA ASN A 164 20.97 -11.88 -9.93
C ASN A 164 21.44 -11.14 -8.66
N ARG A 165 20.78 -10.04 -8.31
CA ARG A 165 20.90 -9.31 -7.03
C ARG A 165 19.72 -9.59 -6.08
N GLY A 166 18.75 -10.40 -6.52
CA GLY A 166 17.58 -10.81 -5.74
C GLY A 166 17.84 -12.07 -4.92
N HIS A 167 16.85 -12.46 -4.15
CA HIS A 167 16.86 -13.72 -3.40
C HIS A 167 15.41 -14.12 -3.09
N TRP A 168 15.11 -15.42 -3.11
CA TRP A 168 13.76 -15.93 -2.84
C TRP A 168 13.19 -15.49 -1.47
N LEU A 169 14.04 -15.28 -0.45
CA LEU A 169 13.62 -14.75 0.84
C LEU A 169 13.12 -13.30 0.75
N LEU A 170 13.74 -12.45 -0.09
CA LEU A 170 13.30 -11.08 -0.31
C LEU A 170 11.90 -11.06 -0.95
N TRP A 171 11.70 -11.93 -1.93
CA TRP A 171 10.37 -12.15 -2.54
C TRP A 171 9.35 -12.64 -1.50
N LEU A 172 9.70 -13.64 -0.66
CA LEU A 172 8.80 -14.18 0.37
C LEU A 172 8.37 -13.11 1.37
N VAL A 173 9.32 -12.30 1.86
CA VAL A 173 9.04 -11.18 2.77
C VAL A 173 8.16 -10.15 2.09
N GLY A 174 8.42 -9.81 0.81
CA GLY A 174 7.58 -8.96 0.00
C GLY A 174 6.15 -9.53 -0.16
N ALA A 175 6.01 -10.80 -0.51
CA ALA A 175 4.71 -11.46 -0.65
C ALA A 175 3.93 -11.47 0.67
N ALA A 176 4.59 -11.73 1.80
CA ALA A 176 3.97 -11.65 3.12
C ALA A 176 3.51 -10.22 3.46
N ALA A 177 4.31 -9.20 3.13
CA ALA A 177 3.91 -7.80 3.29
C ALA A 177 2.74 -7.43 2.35
N ALA A 178 2.64 -8.03 1.15
CA ALA A 178 1.51 -7.84 0.24
C ALA A 178 0.21 -8.42 0.81
N LEU A 179 0.27 -9.62 1.40
CA LEU A 179 -0.86 -10.23 2.12
C LEU A 179 -1.39 -9.30 3.22
N MET A 180 -0.48 -8.82 4.07
CA MET A 180 -0.84 -7.88 5.13
C MET A 180 -1.39 -6.57 4.59
N THR A 181 -0.83 -6.06 3.48
CA THR A 181 -1.31 -4.84 2.82
C THR A 181 -2.76 -4.99 2.37
N ALA A 182 -3.10 -6.07 1.67
CA ALA A 182 -4.46 -6.36 1.25
C ALA A 182 -5.40 -6.48 2.45
N PHE A 183 -4.97 -7.19 3.49
CA PHE A 183 -5.77 -7.38 4.70
C PHE A 183 -6.05 -6.05 5.43
N TYR A 184 -5.02 -5.26 5.80
CA TYR A 184 -5.27 -4.05 6.60
C TYR A 184 -5.96 -2.94 5.81
N MET A 185 -5.73 -2.84 4.50
CA MET A 185 -6.42 -1.86 3.67
C MET A 185 -7.92 -2.19 3.53
N PHE A 186 -8.26 -3.46 3.32
CA PHE A 186 -9.67 -3.88 3.29
C PHE A 186 -10.30 -3.89 4.69
N ARG A 187 -9.55 -4.20 5.75
CA ARG A 187 -9.99 -3.97 7.13
C ARG A 187 -10.44 -2.51 7.32
N LEU A 188 -9.61 -1.55 6.88
CA LEU A 188 -9.94 -0.14 6.97
C LEU A 188 -11.23 0.19 6.19
N VAL A 189 -11.35 -0.29 4.95
CA VAL A 189 -12.56 -0.09 4.13
C VAL A 189 -13.80 -0.68 4.81
N PHE A 190 -13.71 -1.91 5.34
CA PHE A 190 -14.83 -2.57 5.98
C PHE A 190 -15.24 -1.89 7.28
N MET A 191 -14.30 -1.45 8.10
CA MET A 191 -14.60 -0.74 9.34
C MET A 191 -15.20 0.65 9.11
N THR A 192 -14.78 1.35 8.06
CA THR A 192 -15.20 2.73 7.77
C THR A 192 -16.51 2.78 6.98
N PHE A 193 -16.63 1.99 5.92
CA PHE A 193 -17.72 2.16 4.94
C PHE A 193 -18.80 1.09 4.99
N PHE A 194 -18.52 -0.07 5.60
CA PHE A 194 -19.44 -1.20 5.66
C PHE A 194 -19.91 -1.47 7.10
N GLY A 195 -20.77 -2.48 7.22
CA GLY A 195 -21.37 -2.86 8.51
C GLY A 195 -22.39 -1.85 9.01
N GLU A 196 -22.74 -2.01 10.29
CA GLU A 196 -23.62 -1.06 10.99
C GLU A 196 -22.85 0.20 11.37
N GLN A 197 -23.52 1.34 11.29
CA GLN A 197 -22.93 2.61 11.70
C GLN A 197 -22.85 2.67 13.24
N LYS A 198 -21.62 2.73 13.74
CA LYS A 198 -21.30 2.76 15.18
C LYS A 198 -21.21 4.17 15.75
N THR A 199 -21.32 5.18 14.91
CA THR A 199 -21.35 6.59 15.29
C THR A 199 -22.54 6.86 16.22
N ASP A 200 -22.39 7.74 17.21
CA ASP A 200 -23.47 8.17 18.11
C ASP A 200 -24.73 8.55 17.30
N PRO A 201 -25.91 8.09 17.69
CA PRO A 201 -27.16 8.36 16.97
C PRO A 201 -27.41 9.86 16.72
N ARG A 202 -26.98 10.75 17.63
CA ARG A 202 -27.13 12.20 17.51
C ARG A 202 -26.27 12.81 16.39
N ALA A 203 -25.08 12.22 16.14
CA ALA A 203 -24.15 12.68 15.10
C ALA A 203 -24.43 12.02 13.74
N LYS A 204 -25.04 10.82 13.78
CA LYS A 204 -25.20 9.93 12.63
C LYS A 204 -25.82 10.62 11.41
N ASP A 205 -26.86 11.41 11.59
CA ASP A 205 -27.60 12.00 10.47
C ASP A 205 -26.99 13.30 9.94
N HIS A 206 -25.99 13.82 10.62
CA HIS A 206 -25.29 15.04 10.29
C HIS A 206 -23.92 14.84 9.63
N ILE A 207 -23.63 13.64 9.12
CA ILE A 207 -22.40 13.34 8.37
C ILE A 207 -22.66 13.56 6.88
N PRO A 208 -22.15 14.66 6.28
CA PRO A 208 -22.30 14.95 4.86
C PRO A 208 -21.21 14.31 4.00
N GLU A 209 -21.45 14.22 2.70
CA GLU A 209 -20.36 14.07 1.73
C GLU A 209 -19.53 15.36 1.69
N SER A 210 -18.25 15.24 1.36
CA SER A 210 -17.37 16.41 1.23
C SER A 210 -17.72 17.27 0.02
N PRO A 211 -17.41 18.58 0.07
CA PRO A 211 -17.69 19.50 -1.03
C PRO A 211 -16.91 19.13 -2.30
N LEU A 212 -17.33 19.68 -3.44
CA LEU A 212 -16.71 19.40 -4.76
C LEU A 212 -15.23 19.72 -4.81
N THR A 213 -14.76 20.70 -4.02
CA THR A 213 -13.33 21.06 -3.89
C THR A 213 -12.46 19.90 -3.38
N ILE A 214 -13.04 18.94 -2.66
CA ILE A 214 -12.38 17.72 -2.18
C ILE A 214 -12.70 16.54 -3.11
N THR A 215 -13.96 16.39 -3.52
CA THR A 215 -14.38 15.21 -4.28
C THR A 215 -13.90 15.20 -5.73
N ILE A 216 -13.72 16.36 -6.39
CA ILE A 216 -13.14 16.42 -7.74
C ILE A 216 -11.69 15.91 -7.76
N PRO A 217 -10.76 16.38 -6.90
CA PRO A 217 -9.44 15.78 -6.79
C PRO A 217 -9.45 14.28 -6.48
N LEU A 218 -10.38 13.80 -5.64
CA LEU A 218 -10.53 12.38 -5.35
C LEU A 218 -10.91 11.58 -6.61
N MET A 219 -11.84 12.07 -7.41
CA MET A 219 -12.25 11.41 -8.66
C MET A 219 -11.10 11.35 -9.67
N VAL A 220 -10.35 12.45 -9.85
CA VAL A 220 -9.18 12.49 -10.74
C VAL A 220 -8.10 11.51 -10.27
N LEU A 221 -7.75 11.51 -8.98
CA LEU A 221 -6.75 10.61 -8.42
C LEU A 221 -7.21 9.15 -8.47
N GLY A 222 -8.49 8.88 -8.22
CA GLY A 222 -9.10 7.56 -8.35
C GLY A 222 -9.02 7.03 -9.79
N LEU A 223 -9.30 7.87 -10.78
CA LEU A 223 -9.12 7.53 -12.18
C LEU A 223 -7.66 7.20 -12.50
N LEU A 224 -6.72 8.04 -12.06
CA LEU A 224 -5.28 7.82 -12.25
C LEU A 224 -4.78 6.56 -11.53
N ALA A 225 -5.39 6.18 -10.40
CA ALA A 225 -5.09 4.93 -9.70
C ALA A 225 -5.51 3.69 -10.52
N VAL A 226 -6.44 3.83 -11.46
CA VAL A 226 -6.79 2.78 -12.44
C VAL A 226 -5.87 2.86 -13.65
N VAL A 227 -5.90 3.99 -14.36
CA VAL A 227 -5.30 4.07 -15.71
C VAL A 227 -3.79 4.29 -15.69
N GLY A 228 -3.23 4.87 -14.63
CA GLY A 228 -1.80 5.20 -14.54
C GLY A 228 -0.85 4.01 -14.60
N GLY A 229 -1.34 2.79 -14.43
CA GLY A 229 -0.56 1.57 -14.57
C GLY A 229 -0.35 1.10 -16.00
N TYR A 230 -1.23 1.50 -16.92
CA TYR A 230 -1.22 0.96 -18.30
C TYR A 230 -0.01 1.40 -19.12
N ILE A 231 0.67 2.47 -18.73
CA ILE A 231 1.92 2.90 -19.38
C ILE A 231 3.11 1.97 -19.10
N GLY A 232 3.01 1.12 -18.05
CA GLY A 232 4.04 0.18 -17.63
C GLY A 232 3.58 -1.28 -17.65
N VAL A 233 2.63 -1.66 -18.52
CA VAL A 233 2.22 -3.05 -18.68
C VAL A 233 3.39 -3.87 -19.18
N PRO A 234 3.83 -4.93 -18.44
CA PRO A 234 4.95 -5.77 -18.82
C PRO A 234 4.74 -6.47 -20.16
N ALA A 235 5.86 -6.76 -20.87
CA ALA A 235 5.82 -7.45 -22.15
C ALA A 235 5.18 -8.84 -22.05
N ILE A 236 5.32 -9.53 -20.92
CA ILE A 236 4.71 -10.84 -20.67
C ILE A 236 3.17 -10.79 -20.73
N LEU A 237 2.56 -9.64 -20.44
CA LEU A 237 1.12 -9.41 -20.57
C LEU A 237 0.74 -8.79 -21.92
N GLY A 238 1.65 -8.78 -22.89
CA GLY A 238 1.45 -8.19 -24.21
C GLY A 238 1.58 -6.67 -24.25
N GLY A 239 2.08 -6.04 -23.19
CA GLY A 239 2.33 -4.60 -23.12
C GLY A 239 3.69 -4.21 -23.72
N ALA A 240 3.84 -2.93 -24.05
CA ALA A 240 5.10 -2.39 -24.57
C ALA A 240 6.02 -1.81 -23.48
N ASN A 241 5.59 -1.84 -22.21
CA ASN A 241 6.29 -1.26 -21.06
C ASN A 241 6.93 0.12 -21.36
N HIS A 242 6.12 1.05 -21.86
CA HIS A 242 6.58 2.38 -22.28
C HIS A 242 7.33 3.13 -21.18
N PHE A 243 6.95 2.92 -19.92
CA PHE A 243 7.60 3.56 -18.78
C PHE A 243 9.05 3.08 -18.62
N HIS A 244 9.29 1.78 -18.76
CA HIS A 244 10.64 1.20 -18.74
C HIS A 244 11.49 1.74 -19.88
N HIS A 245 10.98 1.74 -21.11
CA HIS A 245 11.69 2.28 -22.29
C HIS A 245 12.00 3.77 -22.16
N TRP A 246 11.10 4.55 -21.58
CA TRP A 246 11.34 5.98 -21.33
C TRP A 246 12.50 6.21 -20.33
N LEU A 247 12.68 5.30 -19.36
CA LEU A 247 13.76 5.37 -18.36
C LEU A 247 15.03 4.62 -18.78
N GLU A 248 15.03 3.88 -19.89
CA GLU A 248 16.19 3.12 -20.37
C GLU A 248 17.45 3.98 -20.57
N PRO A 249 17.38 5.22 -21.11
CA PRO A 249 18.56 6.09 -21.21
C PRO A 249 19.21 6.42 -19.85
N VAL A 250 18.46 6.36 -18.75
CA VAL A 250 18.94 6.65 -17.40
C VAL A 250 19.54 5.42 -16.73
N PHE A 251 18.90 4.26 -16.86
CA PHE A 251 19.25 3.05 -16.11
C PHE A 251 19.98 1.99 -16.94
N GLY A 252 19.72 1.95 -18.25
CA GLY A 252 20.20 0.86 -19.11
C GLY A 252 21.71 0.71 -19.15
N ALA A 253 22.45 1.81 -19.18
CA ALA A 253 23.90 1.77 -19.20
C ALA A 253 24.49 1.14 -17.92
N SER A 254 24.01 1.54 -16.76
CA SER A 254 24.50 1.00 -15.48
C SER A 254 24.12 -0.46 -15.26
N LEU A 255 22.91 -0.87 -15.69
CA LEU A 255 22.45 -2.24 -15.61
C LEU A 255 23.29 -3.16 -16.50
N LYS A 256 23.51 -2.78 -17.78
CA LYS A 256 24.32 -3.54 -18.74
C LYS A 256 25.79 -3.66 -18.31
N LEU A 257 26.38 -2.55 -17.84
CA LEU A 257 27.79 -2.52 -17.42
C LEU A 257 28.02 -3.44 -16.18
N ASN A 258 27.07 -3.52 -15.28
CA ASN A 258 27.18 -4.32 -14.05
C ASN A 258 26.46 -5.68 -14.16
N GLN A 259 25.98 -6.06 -15.35
CA GLN A 259 25.30 -7.32 -15.64
C GLN A 259 24.15 -7.60 -14.67
N ILE A 260 23.36 -6.57 -14.35
CA ILE A 260 22.19 -6.68 -13.49
C ILE A 260 20.99 -7.01 -14.35
N GLU A 261 20.52 -8.24 -14.24
CA GLU A 261 19.43 -8.79 -15.06
C GLU A 261 18.50 -9.65 -14.20
N ALA A 262 17.26 -9.75 -14.60
CA ALA A 262 16.32 -10.72 -14.04
C ALA A 262 16.27 -11.96 -14.95
N HIS A 263 16.51 -13.11 -14.38
CA HIS A 263 16.52 -14.39 -15.08
C HIS A 263 15.34 -15.26 -14.60
N GLY A 264 14.69 -15.90 -15.53
CA GLY A 264 13.63 -16.86 -15.23
C GLY A 264 12.83 -17.22 -16.48
N SER A 265 12.08 -18.32 -16.40
CA SER A 265 11.18 -18.68 -17.48
C SER A 265 9.89 -17.85 -17.39
N HIS A 266 9.24 -17.62 -18.52
CA HIS A 266 7.90 -17.01 -18.55
C HIS A 266 6.89 -17.79 -17.67
N ALA A 267 7.04 -19.11 -17.58
CA ALA A 267 6.20 -19.93 -16.71
C ALA A 267 6.39 -19.58 -15.22
N THR A 268 7.64 -19.33 -14.79
CA THR A 268 7.94 -18.88 -13.41
C THR A 268 7.34 -17.50 -13.13
N GLU A 269 7.46 -16.57 -14.07
CA GLU A 269 6.92 -15.22 -13.93
C GLU A 269 5.37 -15.26 -13.81
N TYR A 270 4.68 -16.00 -14.68
CA TYR A 270 3.22 -16.19 -14.57
C TYR A 270 2.82 -16.89 -13.26
N MET A 271 3.60 -17.87 -12.80
CA MET A 271 3.33 -18.54 -11.52
C MET A 271 3.43 -17.58 -10.35
N LEU A 272 4.49 -16.77 -10.28
CA LEU A 272 4.69 -15.78 -9.21
C LEU A 272 3.63 -14.69 -9.25
N MET A 273 3.23 -14.22 -10.43
CA MET A 273 2.11 -13.30 -10.63
C MET A 273 0.79 -13.92 -10.11
N GLY A 274 0.52 -15.18 -10.43
CA GLY A 274 -0.64 -15.90 -9.91
C GLY A 274 -0.62 -16.00 -8.38
N VAL A 275 0.55 -16.27 -7.79
CA VAL A 275 0.72 -16.27 -6.32
C VAL A 275 0.46 -14.88 -5.73
N SER A 276 0.96 -13.82 -6.34
CA SER A 276 0.71 -12.43 -5.89
C SER A 276 -0.78 -12.10 -5.86
N VAL A 277 -1.52 -12.49 -6.91
CA VAL A 277 -2.98 -12.30 -6.97
C VAL A 277 -3.69 -13.14 -5.92
N ALA A 278 -3.32 -14.41 -5.75
CA ALA A 278 -3.91 -15.28 -4.74
C ALA A 278 -3.69 -14.74 -3.32
N VAL A 279 -2.49 -14.26 -3.02
CA VAL A 279 -2.12 -13.63 -1.74
C VAL A 279 -2.99 -12.40 -1.48
N ALA A 280 -3.19 -11.53 -2.47
CA ALA A 280 -4.06 -10.37 -2.33
C ALA A 280 -5.52 -10.77 -2.06
N ILE A 281 -6.05 -11.75 -2.79
CA ILE A 281 -7.42 -12.27 -2.59
C ILE A 281 -7.58 -12.87 -1.19
N ILE A 282 -6.60 -13.67 -0.72
CA ILE A 282 -6.61 -14.25 0.63
C ILE A 282 -6.66 -13.15 1.69
N GLY A 283 -5.86 -12.09 1.52
CA GLY A 283 -5.87 -10.93 2.44
C GLY A 283 -7.21 -10.23 2.48
N ILE A 284 -7.82 -9.99 1.32
CA ILE A 284 -9.16 -9.37 1.20
C ILE A 284 -10.23 -10.24 1.86
N PHE A 285 -10.22 -11.54 1.51
CA PHE A 285 -11.19 -12.49 2.07
C PHE A 285 -11.04 -12.63 3.58
N GLY A 286 -9.81 -12.69 4.09
CA GLY A 286 -9.53 -12.71 5.52
C GLY A 286 -10.08 -11.49 6.25
N ALA A 287 -9.90 -10.29 5.69
CA ALA A 287 -10.45 -9.06 6.24
C ALA A 287 -11.99 -9.07 6.20
N TRP A 288 -12.60 -9.49 5.08
CA TRP A 288 -14.06 -9.62 4.99
C TRP A 288 -14.62 -10.61 6.00
N PHE A 289 -14.00 -11.79 6.10
CA PHE A 289 -14.44 -12.83 7.04
C PHE A 289 -14.39 -12.37 8.49
N MET A 290 -13.33 -11.65 8.88
CA MET A 290 -13.15 -11.20 10.27
C MET A 290 -13.98 -9.97 10.62
N TYR A 291 -14.15 -9.01 9.72
CA TYR A 291 -14.76 -7.71 10.05
C TYR A 291 -16.21 -7.57 9.60
N ILE A 292 -16.67 -8.39 8.64
CA ILE A 292 -18.05 -8.36 8.13
C ILE A 292 -18.82 -9.60 8.59
N LYS A 293 -18.26 -10.80 8.34
CA LYS A 293 -19.00 -12.04 8.63
C LYS A 293 -18.97 -12.41 10.11
N ASN A 294 -17.83 -12.22 10.77
CA ASN A 294 -17.63 -12.60 12.18
C ASN A 294 -16.97 -11.46 12.98
N PRO A 295 -17.66 -10.37 13.27
CA PRO A 295 -17.09 -9.17 13.89
C PRO A 295 -16.55 -9.38 15.33
N GLU A 296 -16.82 -10.53 15.95
CA GLU A 296 -16.24 -10.91 17.25
C GLU A 296 -14.83 -11.52 17.14
N LEU A 297 -14.45 -12.04 15.96
CA LEU A 297 -13.16 -12.71 15.79
C LEU A 297 -11.96 -11.81 16.08
N PRO A 298 -11.90 -10.56 15.64
CA PRO A 298 -10.78 -9.67 15.96
C PRO A 298 -10.55 -9.55 17.48
N ALA A 299 -11.61 -9.41 18.28
CA ALA A 299 -11.51 -9.33 19.74
C ALA A 299 -10.97 -10.65 20.35
N LYS A 300 -11.44 -11.80 19.86
CA LYS A 300 -10.95 -13.11 20.32
C LYS A 300 -9.47 -13.32 19.95
N PHE A 301 -9.05 -12.90 18.74
CA PHE A 301 -7.64 -12.95 18.31
C PHE A 301 -6.75 -12.04 19.17
N THR A 302 -7.16 -10.81 19.40
CA THR A 302 -6.38 -9.86 20.21
C THR A 302 -6.28 -10.33 21.67
N ALA A 303 -7.32 -10.94 22.23
CA ALA A 303 -7.26 -11.52 23.56
C ALA A 303 -6.30 -12.72 23.63
N LYS A 304 -6.35 -13.63 22.63
CA LYS A 304 -5.49 -14.82 22.57
C LYS A 304 -4.02 -14.47 22.39
N PHE A 305 -3.72 -13.44 21.60
CA PHE A 305 -2.35 -13.00 21.28
C PHE A 305 -2.05 -11.61 21.87
N ALA A 306 -2.53 -11.34 23.09
CA ALA A 306 -2.47 -10.00 23.70
C ALA A 306 -1.04 -9.42 23.78
N GLY A 307 -0.02 -10.25 24.05
CA GLY A 307 1.38 -9.82 24.06
C GLY A 307 1.87 -9.33 22.70
N ALA A 308 1.68 -10.14 21.66
CA ALA A 308 2.05 -9.77 20.29
C ALA A 308 1.27 -8.55 19.79
N TYR A 309 -0.03 -8.52 20.05
CA TYR A 309 -0.88 -7.37 19.71
C TYR A 309 -0.39 -6.08 20.37
N ARG A 310 -0.02 -6.12 21.67
CA ARG A 310 0.51 -4.97 22.41
C ARG A 310 1.80 -4.44 21.76
N VAL A 311 2.74 -5.33 21.41
CA VAL A 311 3.99 -4.94 20.75
C VAL A 311 3.73 -4.26 19.41
N ILE A 312 2.87 -4.85 18.56
CA ILE A 312 2.55 -4.32 17.23
C ILE A 312 1.75 -3.02 17.34
N TYR A 313 0.80 -2.94 18.26
CA TYR A 313 -0.02 -1.74 18.48
C TYR A 313 0.83 -0.55 18.95
N ASN A 314 1.81 -0.79 19.82
CA ASN A 314 2.79 0.19 20.27
C ASN A 314 4.00 0.30 19.31
N LYS A 315 3.81 -0.05 18.01
CA LYS A 315 4.80 0.17 16.96
C LYS A 315 6.17 -0.47 17.27
N TRP A 316 6.17 -1.63 17.92
CA TRP A 316 7.36 -2.36 18.37
C TRP A 316 8.22 -1.56 19.38
N TYR A 317 7.66 -0.56 20.02
CA TYR A 317 8.32 0.31 20.98
C TYR A 317 9.55 1.03 20.39
N VAL A 318 9.48 1.34 19.06
CA VAL A 318 10.60 2.02 18.39
C VAL A 318 10.70 3.47 18.84
N ASP A 319 9.57 4.16 19.01
CA ASP A 319 9.57 5.54 19.48
C ASP A 319 10.18 5.62 20.89
N GLU A 320 9.80 4.70 21.79
CA GLU A 320 10.29 4.62 23.17
C GLU A 320 11.75 4.19 23.28
N LEU A 321 12.34 3.61 22.24
CA LEU A 321 13.76 3.28 22.19
C LEU A 321 14.64 4.52 21.90
N TYR A 322 14.07 5.53 21.23
CA TYR A 322 14.76 6.75 20.85
C TYR A 322 14.55 7.91 21.83
N ASP A 323 13.53 7.83 22.71
CA ASP A 323 13.27 8.79 23.81
C ASP A 323 14.13 8.48 25.05
#